data_84504692782a318a12a299425e5c5ead
#
_entry.id   84504692782a318a12a299425e5c5ead
#
_cell.length_a   1.000
_cell.length_b   1.000
_cell.length_c   1.000
_cell.angle_alpha   90.00
_cell.angle_beta   90.00
_cell.angle_gamma   90.00
#
_symmetry.space_group_name_H-M   'P 1'
#
loop_
_entity.id
_entity.type
_entity.pdbx_description
1 polymer ?
#
loop_
_entity_poly.entity_id
_entity_poly.type
_entity_poly.pdbx_seq_one_letter_code
_entity_poly.pdbx_strand_id
1 'polypeptide(L)'
;MIEDDMMNYTDDGVPESVFNAFGWDDPVVTTIAAGHINQTFRVALGERNQHLCVLQRVNPIFGPAVHYDIDAVTCHLQSRGLVTPRLIRTTKDELWFLDEFGALWRAMTWVDGENHTSAESPELCYEAGKLVAGFHLAVRDFKYKFRNERLGVHDITAHLKRLAEALDEKDYHRLYGEVAPLAEEVQNRLGKLPSLEGLPSRIVHGDLKISNLMFSPEGEGVCLIDLDTLAYMSVPVELGDAFRSWCNPTGESSADSEFSTGHYAEALRGYVAGGGSWISAEEIEAIPTGIETITLELSARFLTDALLESYFNWDRKNFSGAGEHNLYRAKSQLSLARSLSGKRDELRNITQEIFTRGD
;
A
#
# COMPACT_ATOMS: atom_id res chain seq x y z
N MET A 1 42.75 22.99 -6.43
CA MET A 1 41.97 23.38 -5.25
C MET A 1 40.53 23.42 -5.71
N ILE A 2 39.82 22.35 -5.50
CA ILE A 2 38.37 22.27 -5.65
C ILE A 2 37.87 22.57 -4.26
N GLU A 3 37.29 23.76 -4.07
CA GLU A 3 36.60 24.11 -2.86
C GLU A 3 35.49 23.08 -2.62
N ASP A 4 35.57 22.37 -1.52
CA ASP A 4 34.43 21.62 -0.95
C ASP A 4 33.31 22.63 -0.71
N ASP A 5 32.32 22.64 -1.62
CA ASP A 5 31.02 23.23 -1.33
C ASP A 5 30.48 22.47 -0.10
N MET A 6 30.58 23.10 1.06
CA MET A 6 29.92 22.63 2.27
C MET A 6 28.41 22.67 1.99
N MET A 7 27.90 21.53 1.54
CA MET A 7 26.47 21.34 1.32
C MET A 7 25.75 21.60 2.64
N ASN A 8 24.86 22.59 2.68
CA ASN A 8 23.97 22.89 3.81
C ASN A 8 22.90 21.79 3.94
N TYR A 9 23.33 20.62 4.42
CA TYR A 9 22.41 19.61 4.95
C TYR A 9 22.29 19.84 6.45
N THR A 10 21.08 19.69 6.96
CA THR A 10 20.89 19.47 8.40
C THR A 10 21.48 18.10 8.79
N ASP A 11 21.71 17.89 10.06
CA ASP A 11 22.21 16.60 10.61
C ASP A 11 21.31 15.41 10.16
N ASP A 12 20.05 15.66 9.79
CA ASP A 12 19.06 14.69 9.32
C ASP A 12 19.04 14.49 7.79
N GLY A 13 19.91 15.16 7.04
CA GLY A 13 20.04 15.00 5.58
C GLY A 13 18.93 15.67 4.76
N VAL A 14 18.20 16.65 5.29
CA VAL A 14 17.22 17.47 4.57
C VAL A 14 17.88 18.79 4.17
N PRO A 15 17.86 19.20 2.88
CA PRO A 15 18.41 20.48 2.45
C PRO A 15 17.68 21.67 3.09
N GLU A 16 18.42 22.73 3.45
CA GLU A 16 17.84 23.96 4.00
C GLU A 16 16.86 24.63 3.02
N SER A 17 17.10 24.48 1.72
CA SER A 17 16.21 24.98 0.65
C SER A 17 14.76 24.41 0.78
N VAL A 18 14.61 23.20 1.31
CA VAL A 18 13.30 22.57 1.55
C VAL A 18 12.55 23.32 2.65
N PHE A 19 13.19 23.65 3.77
CA PHE A 19 12.56 24.41 4.85
C PHE A 19 12.17 25.80 4.42
N ASN A 20 13.05 26.47 3.68
CA ASN A 20 12.78 27.79 3.09
C ASN A 20 11.58 27.75 2.12
N ALA A 21 11.44 26.67 1.34
CA ALA A 21 10.32 26.52 0.41
C ALA A 21 8.97 26.42 1.13
N PHE A 22 8.92 25.79 2.31
CA PHE A 22 7.71 25.71 3.13
C PHE A 22 7.57 26.86 4.15
N GLY A 23 8.54 27.78 4.23
CA GLY A 23 8.53 28.91 5.16
C GLY A 23 8.70 28.47 6.61
N TRP A 24 9.50 27.44 6.86
CA TRP A 24 9.75 26.89 8.20
C TRP A 24 11.03 27.48 8.79
N ASP A 25 10.89 28.13 9.92
CA ASP A 25 12.00 28.65 10.70
C ASP A 25 12.35 27.64 11.80
N ASP A 26 13.61 27.27 11.90
CA ASP A 26 14.18 26.39 12.94
C ASP A 26 13.36 25.10 13.18
N PRO A 27 13.11 24.27 12.15
CA PRO A 27 12.34 23.04 12.29
C PRO A 27 13.17 21.97 13.01
N VAL A 28 12.54 21.24 13.95
CA VAL A 28 13.12 20.02 14.53
C VAL A 28 12.67 18.83 13.71
N VAL A 29 13.63 18.16 13.07
CA VAL A 29 13.38 17.03 12.18
C VAL A 29 13.77 15.72 12.87
N THR A 30 12.96 14.69 12.67
CA THR A 30 13.23 13.33 13.14
C THR A 30 12.83 12.33 12.05
N THR A 31 13.76 11.45 11.67
CA THR A 31 13.49 10.41 10.68
C THR A 31 12.46 9.41 11.21
N ILE A 32 11.43 9.12 10.42
CA ILE A 32 10.47 8.04 10.68
C ILE A 32 10.92 6.81 9.90
N ALA A 33 11.33 5.76 10.63
CA ALA A 33 11.92 4.55 10.03
C ALA A 33 10.96 3.65 9.22
N ALA A 34 9.68 4.01 9.12
CA ALA A 34 8.62 3.11 8.65
C ALA A 34 8.31 3.16 7.14
N GLY A 35 8.89 4.05 6.35
CA GLY A 35 8.58 4.17 4.91
C GLY A 35 9.41 3.22 4.04
N HIS A 36 8.76 2.31 3.29
CA HIS A 36 9.47 1.41 2.36
C HIS A 36 9.81 2.05 1.01
N ILE A 37 9.12 3.11 0.61
CA ILE A 37 9.26 3.75 -0.69
C ILE A 37 9.77 5.18 -0.55
N ASN A 38 9.07 6.03 0.19
CA ASN A 38 9.46 7.42 0.45
C ASN A 38 10.33 7.53 1.70
N GLN A 39 11.30 8.46 1.71
CA GLN A 39 11.97 8.84 2.95
C GLN A 39 11.04 9.79 3.72
N THR A 40 10.70 9.43 4.95
CA THR A 40 9.69 10.14 5.74
C THR A 40 10.29 10.69 7.02
N PHE A 41 9.94 11.95 7.30
CA PHE A 41 10.42 12.70 8.46
C PHE A 41 9.22 13.29 9.21
N ARG A 42 9.30 13.26 10.52
CA ARG A 42 8.46 14.08 11.39
C ARG A 42 9.12 15.43 11.55
N VAL A 43 8.39 16.50 11.31
CA VAL A 43 8.85 17.87 11.49
C VAL A 43 8.01 18.53 12.55
N ALA A 44 8.69 19.12 13.54
CA ALA A 44 8.06 19.89 14.63
C ALA A 44 8.45 21.35 14.50
N LEU A 45 7.45 22.23 14.56
CA LEU A 45 7.57 23.68 14.31
C LEU A 45 7.12 24.47 15.54
N GLY A 46 7.68 25.67 15.71
CA GLY A 46 7.33 26.65 16.76
C GLY A 46 8.07 26.43 18.07
N GLU A 47 8.00 27.43 18.96
CA GLU A 47 8.80 27.54 20.20
C GLU A 47 8.69 26.34 21.17
N ARG A 48 7.67 25.50 21.05
CA ARG A 48 7.45 24.29 21.85
C ARG A 48 7.19 23.06 21.02
N ASN A 49 7.60 23.06 19.75
CA ASN A 49 7.32 21.96 18.81
C ASN A 49 5.83 21.59 18.74
N GLN A 50 4.95 22.59 18.79
CA GLN A 50 3.50 22.41 18.93
C GLN A 50 2.81 22.06 17.60
N HIS A 51 3.41 22.44 16.48
CA HIS A 51 2.87 22.11 15.15
C HIS A 51 3.66 20.97 14.54
N LEU A 52 3.00 19.85 14.33
CA LEU A 52 3.60 18.68 13.72
C LEU A 52 3.18 18.57 12.25
N CYS A 53 4.11 18.16 11.40
CA CYS A 53 3.84 17.78 10.04
C CYS A 53 4.74 16.63 9.60
N VAL A 54 4.36 15.98 8.51
CA VAL A 54 5.15 14.96 7.83
C VAL A 54 5.82 15.60 6.64
N LEU A 55 7.15 15.47 6.52
CA LEU A 55 7.92 15.81 5.34
C LEU A 55 8.36 14.52 4.66
N GLN A 56 8.22 14.46 3.33
CA GLN A 56 8.64 13.31 2.56
C GLN A 56 9.53 13.72 1.39
N ARG A 57 10.66 13.02 1.27
CA ARG A 57 11.39 12.93 0.01
C ARG A 57 10.75 11.84 -0.82
N VAL A 58 10.08 12.24 -1.89
CA VAL A 58 9.27 11.34 -2.72
C VAL A 58 10.18 10.48 -3.59
N ASN A 59 9.88 9.18 -3.66
CA ASN A 59 10.63 8.27 -4.52
C ASN A 59 10.45 8.67 -6.00
N PRO A 60 11.52 8.68 -6.82
CA PRO A 60 11.46 9.05 -8.23
C PRO A 60 10.50 8.22 -9.11
N ILE A 61 10.02 7.07 -8.62
CA ILE A 61 8.96 6.31 -9.30
C ILE A 61 7.64 7.07 -9.37
N PHE A 62 7.42 8.05 -8.47
CA PHE A 62 6.26 8.93 -8.47
C PHE A 62 6.61 10.27 -9.11
N GLY A 63 5.89 10.62 -10.19
CA GLY A 63 6.03 11.93 -10.80
C GLY A 63 5.27 13.02 -10.02
N PRO A 64 5.51 14.30 -10.31
CA PRO A 64 4.84 15.42 -9.65
C PRO A 64 3.30 15.38 -9.75
N ALA A 65 2.77 14.73 -10.78
CA ALA A 65 1.33 14.66 -11.05
C ALA A 65 0.52 14.00 -9.91
N VAL A 66 1.13 13.07 -9.15
CA VAL A 66 0.49 12.39 -8.02
C VAL A 66 -0.04 13.35 -6.96
N HIS A 67 0.62 14.50 -6.77
CA HIS A 67 0.24 15.48 -5.76
C HIS A 67 -1.09 16.17 -6.07
N TYR A 68 -1.43 16.36 -7.35
CA TYR A 68 -2.74 16.87 -7.73
C TYR A 68 -3.84 15.88 -7.41
N ASP A 69 -3.56 14.58 -7.56
CA ASP A 69 -4.52 13.51 -7.28
C ASP A 69 -4.76 13.39 -5.76
N ILE A 70 -3.68 13.41 -4.98
CA ILE A 70 -3.75 13.43 -3.52
C ILE A 70 -4.52 14.66 -3.03
N ASP A 71 -4.19 15.86 -3.52
CA ASP A 71 -4.87 17.10 -3.10
C ASP A 71 -6.37 17.03 -3.41
N ALA A 72 -6.75 16.61 -4.61
CA ALA A 72 -8.14 16.52 -5.03
C ALA A 72 -8.93 15.50 -4.18
N VAL A 73 -8.39 14.28 -3.99
CA VAL A 73 -9.05 13.23 -3.21
C VAL A 73 -9.15 13.62 -1.74
N THR A 74 -8.08 14.13 -1.14
CA THR A 74 -8.09 14.51 0.29
C THR A 74 -8.95 15.74 0.56
N CYS A 75 -9.05 16.70 -0.38
CA CYS A 75 -10.04 17.78 -0.32
C CYS A 75 -11.46 17.23 -0.29
N HIS A 76 -11.75 16.26 -1.15
CA HIS A 76 -13.07 15.63 -1.20
C HIS A 76 -13.37 14.86 0.09
N LEU A 77 -12.44 14.02 0.58
CA LEU A 77 -12.61 13.28 1.84
C LEU A 77 -12.88 14.22 3.02
N GLN A 78 -12.12 15.31 3.15
CA GLN A 78 -12.33 16.32 4.20
C GLN A 78 -13.72 16.97 4.08
N SER A 79 -14.19 17.26 2.87
CA SER A 79 -15.53 17.80 2.65
C SER A 79 -16.67 16.86 3.06
N ARG A 80 -16.37 15.55 3.12
CA ARG A 80 -17.26 14.50 3.62
C ARG A 80 -17.09 14.21 5.11
N GLY A 81 -16.23 14.99 5.81
CA GLY A 81 -16.00 14.85 7.24
C GLY A 81 -15.02 13.75 7.65
N LEU A 82 -14.28 13.16 6.71
CA LEU A 82 -13.27 12.16 7.02
C LEU A 82 -11.93 12.82 7.38
N VAL A 83 -11.25 12.23 8.34
CA VAL A 83 -9.86 12.58 8.65
C VAL A 83 -8.95 12.05 7.55
N THR A 84 -8.03 12.86 7.07
CA THR A 84 -7.06 12.50 6.03
C THR A 84 -5.85 13.42 6.10
N PRO A 85 -4.62 12.95 5.87
CA PRO A 85 -3.47 13.83 5.74
C PRO A 85 -3.66 14.74 4.51
N ARG A 86 -3.35 16.04 4.67
CA ARG A 86 -3.50 17.05 3.62
C ARG A 86 -2.13 17.58 3.21
N LEU A 87 -1.93 17.80 1.92
CA LEU A 87 -0.73 18.48 1.44
C LEU A 87 -0.65 19.90 1.98
N ILE A 88 0.53 20.27 2.50
CA ILE A 88 0.89 21.61 2.92
C ILE A 88 1.56 22.29 1.74
N ARG A 89 1.05 23.47 1.35
CA ARG A 89 1.59 24.20 0.21
C ARG A 89 2.88 24.92 0.58
N THR A 90 3.76 25.07 -0.39
CA THR A 90 4.94 25.92 -0.26
C THR A 90 4.54 27.40 -0.15
N THR A 91 5.48 28.27 0.18
CA THR A 91 5.31 29.75 0.19
C THR A 91 4.93 30.33 -1.18
N LYS A 92 5.11 29.54 -2.26
CA LYS A 92 4.70 29.88 -3.64
C LYS A 92 3.38 29.24 -4.06
N ASP A 93 2.62 28.68 -3.11
CA ASP A 93 1.35 27.97 -3.36
C ASP A 93 1.47 26.67 -4.16
N GLU A 94 2.66 26.06 -4.20
CA GLU A 94 2.91 24.78 -4.87
C GLU A 94 2.64 23.61 -3.94
N LEU A 95 2.24 22.43 -4.50
CA LEU A 95 1.96 21.21 -3.72
C LEU A 95 3.20 20.40 -3.37
N TRP A 96 4.33 20.70 -3.98
CA TRP A 96 5.64 20.06 -3.77
C TRP A 96 6.76 21.06 -4.03
N PHE A 97 7.99 20.67 -3.71
CA PHE A 97 9.21 21.40 -4.00
C PHE A 97 10.25 20.48 -4.65
N LEU A 98 10.96 20.98 -5.65
CA LEU A 98 12.17 20.33 -6.20
C LEU A 98 13.37 21.02 -5.61
N ASP A 99 14.22 20.27 -4.91
CA ASP A 99 15.47 20.79 -4.40
C ASP A 99 16.53 21.00 -5.51
N GLU A 100 17.67 21.57 -5.16
CA GLU A 100 18.79 21.84 -6.06
C GLU A 100 19.42 20.57 -6.64
N PHE A 101 19.13 19.40 -6.08
CA PHE A 101 19.59 18.08 -6.55
C PHE A 101 18.52 17.36 -7.40
N GLY A 102 17.38 18.00 -7.62
CA GLY A 102 16.26 17.44 -8.38
C GLY A 102 15.44 16.42 -7.60
N ALA A 103 15.60 16.32 -6.27
CA ALA A 103 14.73 15.50 -5.45
C ALA A 103 13.40 16.22 -5.16
N LEU A 104 12.31 15.47 -5.23
CA LEU A 104 10.96 15.96 -5.02
C LEU A 104 10.59 15.82 -3.55
N TRP A 105 10.15 16.92 -2.94
CA TRP A 105 9.73 17.01 -1.54
C TRP A 105 8.28 17.44 -1.43
N ARG A 106 7.57 16.86 -0.47
CA ARG A 106 6.22 17.28 -0.09
C ARG A 106 6.07 17.31 1.41
N ALA A 107 5.21 18.19 1.89
CA ALA A 107 4.81 18.24 3.29
C ALA A 107 3.32 17.91 3.42
N MET A 108 2.96 17.25 4.53
CA MET A 108 1.59 16.85 4.83
C MET A 108 1.25 17.17 6.28
N THR A 109 -0.02 17.41 6.56
CA THR A 109 -0.50 17.57 7.93
C THR A 109 -0.27 16.29 8.73
N TRP A 110 0.11 16.45 9.99
CA TRP A 110 0.20 15.34 10.93
C TRP A 110 -1.20 14.84 11.30
N VAL A 111 -1.35 13.53 11.39
CA VAL A 111 -2.54 12.88 11.96
C VAL A 111 -2.07 12.06 13.16
N ASP A 112 -2.70 12.28 14.31
CA ASP A 112 -2.40 11.50 15.51
C ASP A 112 -2.94 10.08 15.37
N GLY A 113 -2.14 9.12 15.82
CA GLY A 113 -2.47 7.70 15.76
C GLY A 113 -1.23 6.84 15.59
N GLU A 114 -1.45 5.54 15.55
CA GLU A 114 -0.43 4.51 15.40
C GLU A 114 -0.76 3.64 14.18
N ASN A 115 0.26 3.14 13.50
CA ASN A 115 0.11 2.12 12.46
C ASN A 115 0.72 0.80 12.93
N HIS A 116 0.22 -0.31 12.40
CA HIS A 116 0.66 -1.66 12.73
C HIS A 116 1.38 -2.30 11.55
N THR A 117 2.38 -3.14 11.83
CA THR A 117 3.10 -3.92 10.80
C THR A 117 2.39 -5.21 10.42
N SER A 118 1.50 -5.69 11.31
CA SER A 118 0.62 -6.86 11.12
C SER A 118 -0.69 -6.63 11.87
N ALA A 119 -1.76 -7.29 11.45
CA ALA A 119 -3.02 -7.25 12.19
C ALA A 119 -2.93 -8.26 13.35
N GLU A 120 -2.79 -7.73 14.56
CA GLU A 120 -2.56 -8.53 15.77
C GLU A 120 -3.84 -9.20 16.29
N SER A 121 -5.01 -8.67 15.92
CA SER A 121 -6.29 -9.20 16.36
C SER A 121 -7.40 -9.06 15.30
N PRO A 122 -8.46 -9.90 15.38
CA PRO A 122 -9.64 -9.75 14.53
C PRO A 122 -10.35 -8.40 14.70
N GLU A 123 -10.34 -7.82 15.91
CA GLU A 123 -10.95 -6.52 16.20
C GLU A 123 -10.26 -5.39 15.43
N LEU A 124 -8.93 -5.45 15.29
CA LEU A 124 -8.19 -4.50 14.45
C LEU A 124 -8.61 -4.61 12.98
N CYS A 125 -8.87 -5.85 12.50
CA CYS A 125 -9.38 -6.07 11.15
C CYS A 125 -10.80 -5.51 10.96
N TYR A 126 -11.66 -5.58 12.00
CA TYR A 126 -12.97 -4.94 11.97
C TYR A 126 -12.87 -3.42 11.77
N GLU A 127 -12.04 -2.75 12.58
CA GLU A 127 -11.86 -1.30 12.45
C GLU A 127 -11.18 -0.91 11.12
N ALA A 128 -10.24 -1.72 10.62
CA ALA A 128 -9.67 -1.55 9.29
C ALA A 128 -10.74 -1.64 8.18
N GLY A 129 -11.59 -2.66 8.24
CA GLY A 129 -12.71 -2.83 7.30
C GLY A 129 -13.67 -1.65 7.30
N LYS A 130 -14.07 -1.20 8.49
CA LYS A 130 -14.95 -0.05 8.70
C LYS A 130 -14.35 1.26 8.14
N LEU A 131 -13.07 1.49 8.39
CA LEU A 131 -12.34 2.64 7.87
C LEU A 131 -12.31 2.66 6.33
N VAL A 132 -11.96 1.53 5.71
CA VAL A 132 -11.87 1.39 4.26
C VAL A 132 -13.24 1.51 3.59
N ALA A 133 -14.29 0.95 4.19
CA ALA A 133 -15.66 1.13 3.68
C ALA A 133 -16.09 2.60 3.72
N GLY A 134 -15.76 3.32 4.79
CA GLY A 134 -15.99 4.77 4.90
C GLY A 134 -15.30 5.56 3.80
N PHE A 135 -14.04 5.22 3.48
CA PHE A 135 -13.32 5.80 2.35
C PHE A 135 -14.03 5.51 1.02
N HIS A 136 -14.32 4.25 0.71
CA HIS A 136 -15.00 3.86 -0.52
C HIS A 136 -16.37 4.55 -0.67
N LEU A 137 -17.14 4.61 0.42
CA LEU A 137 -18.44 5.29 0.43
C LEU A 137 -18.30 6.79 0.15
N ALA A 138 -17.27 7.43 0.70
CA ALA A 138 -17.03 8.85 0.49
C ALA A 138 -16.66 9.18 -0.94
N VAL A 139 -15.88 8.33 -1.62
CA VAL A 139 -15.41 8.57 -2.99
C VAL A 139 -16.31 7.97 -4.09
N ARG A 140 -17.36 7.21 -3.75
CA ARG A 140 -18.17 6.46 -4.73
C ARG A 140 -18.81 7.33 -5.81
N ASP A 141 -19.15 8.57 -5.49
CA ASP A 141 -19.78 9.55 -6.38
C ASP A 141 -18.81 10.66 -6.83
N PHE A 142 -17.55 10.60 -6.40
CA PHE A 142 -16.52 11.55 -6.77
C PHE A 142 -16.04 11.29 -8.21
N LYS A 143 -16.40 12.19 -9.11
CA LYS A 143 -15.97 12.14 -10.50
C LYS A 143 -14.65 12.88 -10.67
N TYR A 144 -13.57 12.13 -10.72
CA TYR A 144 -12.24 12.67 -10.88
C TYR A 144 -11.48 11.94 -11.99
N LYS A 145 -10.67 12.65 -12.77
CA LYS A 145 -9.73 12.06 -13.74
C LYS A 145 -8.33 12.16 -13.18
N PHE A 146 -7.74 11.05 -12.79
CA PHE A 146 -6.38 11.00 -12.30
C PHE A 146 -5.40 11.57 -13.32
N ARG A 147 -4.44 12.37 -12.84
CA ARG A 147 -3.34 12.94 -13.64
C ARG A 147 -2.13 12.03 -13.63
N ASN A 148 -1.93 11.30 -12.51
CA ASN A 148 -0.92 10.27 -12.40
C ASN A 148 -1.51 8.94 -12.87
N GLU A 149 -1.53 8.74 -14.19
CA GLU A 149 -1.95 7.46 -14.77
C GLU A 149 -0.86 6.42 -14.51
N ARG A 150 -0.82 5.91 -13.29
CA ARG A 150 0.03 4.77 -12.96
C ARG A 150 -0.66 3.50 -13.42
N LEU A 151 -0.42 3.15 -14.68
CA LEU A 151 -0.89 1.91 -15.25
C LEU A 151 -0.26 0.74 -14.48
N GLY A 152 -1.08 -0.19 -14.01
CA GLY A 152 -0.62 -1.52 -13.66
C GLY A 152 -0.18 -1.75 -12.22
N VAL A 153 -0.70 -1.04 -11.20
CA VAL A 153 -0.40 -1.42 -9.79
C VAL A 153 -0.77 -2.89 -9.56
N HIS A 154 -1.95 -3.33 -10.07
CA HIS A 154 -2.42 -4.70 -10.04
C HIS A 154 -2.75 -5.23 -11.45
N ASP A 155 -1.87 -4.97 -12.43
CA ASP A 155 -1.96 -5.55 -13.77
C ASP A 155 -1.28 -6.93 -13.80
N ILE A 156 -2.07 -7.95 -13.52
CA ILE A 156 -1.62 -9.35 -13.46
C ILE A 156 -0.94 -9.75 -14.76
N THR A 157 -1.49 -9.33 -15.91
CA THR A 157 -0.96 -9.67 -17.23
C THR A 157 0.43 -9.08 -17.42
N ALA A 158 0.61 -7.80 -17.06
CA ALA A 158 1.90 -7.14 -17.14
C ALA A 158 2.92 -7.77 -16.16
N HIS A 159 2.50 -8.12 -14.94
CA HIS A 159 3.39 -8.75 -13.96
C HIS A 159 3.80 -10.16 -14.36
N LEU A 160 2.90 -10.98 -14.92
CA LEU A 160 3.24 -12.30 -15.43
C LEU A 160 4.15 -12.23 -16.64
N LYS A 161 3.92 -11.27 -17.55
CA LYS A 161 4.82 -11.02 -18.67
C LYS A 161 6.22 -10.65 -18.18
N ARG A 162 6.33 -9.75 -17.20
CA ARG A 162 7.63 -9.36 -16.64
C ARG A 162 8.34 -10.53 -15.93
N LEU A 163 7.60 -11.42 -15.28
CA LEU A 163 8.14 -12.65 -14.70
C LEU A 163 8.71 -13.57 -15.79
N ALA A 164 7.98 -13.76 -16.89
CA ALA A 164 8.46 -14.57 -18.02
C ALA A 164 9.73 -13.96 -18.65
N GLU A 165 9.75 -12.65 -18.87
CA GLU A 165 10.95 -11.94 -19.36
C GLU A 165 12.14 -12.12 -18.40
N ALA A 166 11.93 -12.00 -17.08
CA ALA A 166 12.99 -12.18 -16.10
C ALA A 166 13.53 -13.62 -16.07
N LEU A 167 12.68 -14.62 -16.27
CA LEU A 167 13.11 -16.01 -16.39
C LEU A 167 13.97 -16.24 -17.64
N ASP A 168 13.62 -15.64 -18.77
CA ASP A 168 14.39 -15.75 -20.01
C ASP A 168 15.74 -14.99 -19.93
N GLU A 169 15.71 -13.76 -19.34
CA GLU A 169 16.91 -12.92 -19.22
C GLU A 169 17.94 -13.43 -18.19
N LYS A 170 17.49 -14.19 -17.19
CA LYS A 170 18.26 -14.57 -15.99
C LYS A 170 18.35 -16.08 -15.77
N ASP A 171 18.34 -16.88 -16.82
CA ASP A 171 18.41 -18.35 -16.76
C ASP A 171 19.68 -18.88 -16.07
N TYR A 172 20.74 -18.07 -16.04
CA TYR A 172 22.03 -18.33 -15.36
C TYR A 172 22.07 -17.82 -13.90
N HIS A 173 21.01 -17.17 -13.41
CA HIS A 173 21.01 -16.59 -12.06
C HIS A 173 21.06 -17.69 -10.98
N ARG A 174 21.79 -17.43 -9.88
CA ARG A 174 21.98 -18.40 -8.79
C ARG A 174 20.69 -18.96 -8.18
N LEU A 175 19.60 -18.17 -8.20
CA LEU A 175 18.29 -18.56 -7.66
C LEU A 175 17.34 -19.13 -8.71
N TYR A 176 17.75 -19.19 -10.00
CA TYR A 176 16.87 -19.60 -11.10
C TYR A 176 16.23 -20.98 -10.86
N GLY A 177 17.03 -21.96 -10.39
CA GLY A 177 16.54 -23.33 -10.12
C GLY A 177 15.45 -23.41 -9.04
N GLU A 178 15.39 -22.41 -8.14
CA GLU A 178 14.33 -22.30 -7.12
C GLU A 178 13.16 -21.46 -7.62
N VAL A 179 13.43 -20.39 -8.38
CA VAL A 179 12.41 -19.44 -8.86
C VAL A 179 11.54 -20.08 -9.96
N ALA A 180 12.12 -20.75 -10.94
CA ALA A 180 11.40 -21.27 -12.10
C ALA A 180 10.22 -22.21 -11.74
N PRO A 181 10.36 -23.23 -10.86
CA PRO A 181 9.24 -24.08 -10.49
C PRO A 181 8.15 -23.35 -9.70
N LEU A 182 8.51 -22.33 -8.89
CA LEU A 182 7.54 -21.50 -8.17
C LEU A 182 6.78 -20.58 -9.12
N ALA A 183 7.44 -20.04 -10.13
CA ALA A 183 6.81 -19.24 -11.18
C ALA A 183 5.79 -20.05 -11.98
N GLU A 184 6.12 -21.29 -12.33
CA GLU A 184 5.18 -22.21 -12.97
C GLU A 184 3.96 -22.51 -12.08
N GLU A 185 4.16 -22.72 -10.77
CA GLU A 185 3.05 -22.91 -9.84
C GLU A 185 2.14 -21.68 -9.79
N VAL A 186 2.70 -20.48 -9.68
CA VAL A 186 1.95 -19.21 -9.65
C VAL A 186 1.11 -19.06 -10.92
N GLN A 187 1.70 -19.26 -12.10
CA GLN A 187 0.99 -19.17 -13.39
C GLN A 187 -0.14 -20.20 -13.49
N ASN A 188 0.12 -21.44 -13.10
CA ASN A 188 -0.87 -22.51 -13.12
C ASN A 188 -2.04 -22.27 -12.17
N ARG A 189 -1.80 -21.62 -11.01
CA ARG A 189 -2.86 -21.26 -10.07
C ARG A 189 -3.68 -20.10 -10.58
N LEU A 190 -3.05 -19.02 -11.03
CA LEU A 190 -3.74 -17.84 -11.60
C LEU A 190 -4.61 -18.24 -12.80
N GLY A 191 -4.13 -19.11 -13.69
CA GLY A 191 -4.88 -19.60 -14.85
C GLY A 191 -6.15 -20.41 -14.51
N LYS A 192 -6.31 -20.84 -13.24
CA LYS A 192 -7.50 -21.57 -12.77
C LYS A 192 -8.49 -20.68 -12.01
N LEU A 193 -8.13 -19.43 -11.71
CA LEU A 193 -9.03 -18.51 -11.03
C LEU A 193 -10.04 -17.90 -12.01
N PRO A 194 -11.27 -17.60 -11.55
CA PRO A 194 -12.21 -16.80 -12.32
C PRO A 194 -11.60 -15.44 -12.67
N SER A 195 -11.93 -14.93 -13.85
CA SER A 195 -11.52 -13.58 -14.25
C SER A 195 -12.22 -12.51 -13.38
N LEU A 196 -11.48 -11.47 -13.03
CA LEU A 196 -11.99 -10.27 -12.37
C LEU A 196 -12.27 -9.13 -13.38
N GLU A 197 -12.08 -9.40 -14.67
CA GLU A 197 -12.37 -8.44 -15.73
C GLU A 197 -13.88 -8.16 -15.84
N GLY A 198 -14.21 -6.91 -16.17
CA GLY A 198 -15.60 -6.50 -16.35
C GLY A 198 -16.31 -6.06 -15.06
N LEU A 199 -15.69 -6.23 -13.89
CA LEU A 199 -16.19 -5.67 -12.64
C LEU A 199 -16.17 -4.13 -12.66
N PRO A 200 -17.10 -3.46 -11.94
CA PRO A 200 -17.11 -2.00 -11.87
C PRO A 200 -15.77 -1.41 -11.42
N SER A 201 -15.30 -0.41 -12.16
CA SER A 201 -14.08 0.35 -11.82
C SER A 201 -14.44 1.52 -10.90
N ARG A 202 -13.76 1.64 -9.78
CA ARG A 202 -14.03 2.60 -8.73
C ARG A 202 -12.75 3.28 -8.27
N ILE A 203 -12.86 4.45 -7.63
CA ILE A 203 -11.70 5.07 -6.98
C ILE A 203 -11.34 4.22 -5.76
N VAL A 204 -10.07 3.85 -5.69
CA VAL A 204 -9.47 3.00 -4.65
C VAL A 204 -8.16 3.60 -4.15
N HIS A 205 -7.68 3.11 -3.01
CA HIS A 205 -6.39 3.48 -2.43
C HIS A 205 -5.21 2.85 -3.19
N GLY A 206 -5.31 1.58 -3.54
CA GLY A 206 -4.33 0.82 -4.33
C GLY A 206 -3.14 0.23 -3.57
N ASP A 207 -3.06 0.39 -2.24
CA ASP A 207 -2.05 -0.26 -1.36
C ASP A 207 -2.60 -0.30 0.09
N LEU A 208 -3.62 -1.12 0.33
CA LEU A 208 -4.30 -1.23 1.62
C LEU A 208 -3.62 -2.21 2.60
N LYS A 209 -2.31 -2.33 2.57
CA LYS A 209 -1.62 -3.07 3.64
C LYS A 209 -1.90 -2.41 5.00
N ILE A 210 -1.91 -3.22 6.08
CA ILE A 210 -2.30 -2.74 7.42
C ILE A 210 -1.47 -1.55 7.89
N SER A 211 -0.21 -1.45 7.48
CA SER A 211 0.68 -0.34 7.84
C SER A 211 0.33 1.00 7.17
N ASN A 212 -0.60 1.01 6.22
CA ASN A 212 -1.13 2.23 5.59
C ASN A 212 -2.44 2.71 6.22
N LEU A 213 -2.85 2.09 7.33
CA LEU A 213 -4.00 2.50 8.13
C LEU A 213 -3.52 3.05 9.47
N MET A 214 -4.08 4.18 9.88
CA MET A 214 -3.82 4.79 11.19
C MET A 214 -4.96 4.44 12.14
N PHE A 215 -4.61 4.12 13.38
CA PHE A 215 -5.54 3.77 14.44
C PHE A 215 -5.34 4.68 15.65
N SER A 216 -6.40 4.96 16.38
CA SER A 216 -6.33 5.68 17.67
C SER A 216 -5.71 4.78 18.76
N PRO A 217 -5.31 5.34 19.91
CA PRO A 217 -4.87 4.54 21.05
C PRO A 217 -5.93 3.54 21.56
N GLU A 218 -7.21 3.79 21.27
CA GLU A 218 -8.34 2.91 21.59
C GLU A 218 -8.55 1.81 20.55
N GLY A 219 -7.76 1.84 19.44
CA GLY A 219 -7.81 0.87 18.34
C GLY A 219 -8.84 1.19 17.25
N GLU A 220 -9.49 2.36 17.29
CA GLU A 220 -10.43 2.77 16.25
C GLU A 220 -9.68 3.24 14.98
N GLY A 221 -10.21 2.91 13.79
CA GLY A 221 -9.64 3.38 12.52
C GLY A 221 -9.79 4.89 12.34
N VAL A 222 -8.67 5.60 12.10
CA VAL A 222 -8.61 7.07 12.00
C VAL A 222 -8.56 7.53 10.56
N CYS A 223 -7.56 7.12 9.79
CA CYS A 223 -7.41 7.51 8.38
C CYS A 223 -6.52 6.56 7.59
N LEU A 224 -6.59 6.69 6.27
CA LEU A 224 -5.65 6.05 5.34
C LEU A 224 -4.48 7.00 5.06
N ILE A 225 -3.27 6.44 4.98
CA ILE A 225 -2.03 7.15 4.63
C ILE A 225 -1.37 6.48 3.42
N ASP A 226 -0.33 7.11 2.86
CA ASP A 226 0.40 6.63 1.66
C ASP A 226 -0.48 6.58 0.40
N LEU A 227 -1.09 7.73 0.07
CA LEU A 227 -2.07 7.90 -1.01
C LEU A 227 -1.43 7.98 -2.42
N ASP A 228 -0.20 7.55 -2.59
CA ASP A 228 0.53 7.63 -3.88
C ASP A 228 0.00 6.67 -4.95
N THR A 229 -0.82 5.70 -4.53
CA THR A 229 -1.34 4.62 -5.37
C THR A 229 -2.81 4.75 -5.73
N LEU A 230 -3.42 5.90 -5.39
CA LEU A 230 -4.81 6.20 -5.77
C LEU A 230 -5.04 5.95 -7.26
N ALA A 231 -6.07 5.15 -7.58
CA ALA A 231 -6.35 4.72 -8.95
C ALA A 231 -7.83 4.35 -9.14
N TYR A 232 -8.18 3.98 -10.37
CA TYR A 232 -9.41 3.26 -10.67
C TYR A 232 -9.14 1.76 -10.75
N MET A 233 -9.80 0.96 -9.91
CA MET A 233 -9.81 -0.50 -10.00
C MET A 233 -11.09 -1.08 -9.39
N SER A 234 -11.30 -2.40 -9.50
CA SER A 234 -12.46 -3.04 -8.89
C SER A 234 -12.26 -3.24 -7.38
N VAL A 235 -13.33 -3.10 -6.61
CA VAL A 235 -13.31 -3.28 -5.15
C VAL A 235 -12.80 -4.67 -4.73
N PRO A 236 -13.12 -5.79 -5.40
CA PRO A 236 -12.54 -7.09 -5.06
C PRO A 236 -11.01 -7.18 -5.18
N VAL A 237 -10.40 -6.44 -6.11
CA VAL A 237 -8.94 -6.35 -6.23
C VAL A 237 -8.36 -5.54 -5.06
N GLU A 238 -8.94 -4.40 -4.76
CA GLU A 238 -8.59 -3.55 -3.63
C GLU A 238 -8.70 -4.28 -2.28
N LEU A 239 -9.85 -4.93 -2.02
CA LEU A 239 -10.05 -5.74 -0.82
C LEU A 239 -9.17 -7.00 -0.82
N GLY A 240 -8.78 -7.47 -2.00
CA GLY A 240 -7.82 -8.55 -2.16
C GLY A 240 -6.45 -8.18 -1.57
N ASP A 241 -5.95 -7.00 -1.88
CA ASP A 241 -4.69 -6.49 -1.31
C ASP A 241 -4.82 -6.26 0.20
N ALA A 242 -5.93 -5.67 0.65
CA ALA A 242 -6.23 -5.46 2.05
C ALA A 242 -6.21 -6.78 2.85
N PHE A 243 -7.05 -7.73 2.47
CA PHE A 243 -7.24 -8.95 3.24
C PHE A 243 -6.07 -9.91 3.17
N ARG A 244 -5.29 -9.93 2.07
CA ARG A 244 -4.02 -10.65 2.02
C ARG A 244 -3.04 -10.17 3.10
N SER A 245 -3.05 -8.86 3.38
CA SER A 245 -2.21 -8.26 4.43
C SER A 245 -2.79 -8.48 5.83
N TRP A 246 -4.09 -8.16 6.03
CA TRP A 246 -4.72 -8.14 7.35
C TRP A 246 -5.03 -9.54 7.89
N CYS A 247 -5.39 -10.47 7.00
CA CYS A 247 -5.76 -11.82 7.39
C CYS A 247 -4.58 -12.81 7.38
N ASN A 248 -3.37 -12.29 7.39
CA ASN A 248 -2.12 -13.02 7.56
C ASN A 248 -1.43 -12.60 8.88
N PRO A 249 -1.83 -13.16 10.02
CA PRO A 249 -1.32 -12.74 11.34
C PRO A 249 0.20 -12.95 11.50
N THR A 250 0.81 -13.83 10.69
CA THR A 250 2.27 -14.07 10.71
C THR A 250 3.06 -13.03 9.93
N GLY A 251 2.37 -12.13 9.20
CA GLY A 251 2.98 -11.11 8.35
C GLY A 251 3.56 -11.64 7.03
N GLU A 252 4.06 -10.72 6.19
CA GLU A 252 4.53 -11.03 4.83
C GLU A 252 5.87 -11.78 4.79
N SER A 253 6.60 -11.83 5.90
CA SER A 253 7.92 -12.44 6.00
C SER A 253 7.92 -13.68 6.89
N SER A 254 6.90 -14.54 6.76
CA SER A 254 6.83 -15.84 7.44
C SER A 254 6.82 -16.98 6.42
N ALA A 255 7.65 -17.99 6.62
CA ALA A 255 7.69 -19.15 5.73
C ALA A 255 6.37 -19.94 5.71
N ASP A 256 5.66 -19.95 6.84
CA ASP A 256 4.42 -20.70 7.07
C ASP A 256 3.22 -19.77 7.17
N SER A 257 3.05 -18.89 6.18
CA SER A 257 1.90 -17.98 6.14
C SER A 257 0.59 -18.74 5.97
N GLU A 258 -0.37 -18.47 6.86
CA GLU A 258 -1.70 -19.06 6.84
C GLU A 258 -2.78 -17.97 6.89
N PHE A 259 -3.81 -18.11 6.03
CA PHE A 259 -4.93 -17.19 5.99
C PHE A 259 -5.89 -17.45 7.14
N SER A 260 -6.18 -16.42 7.94
CA SER A 260 -7.09 -16.48 9.08
C SER A 260 -8.52 -16.12 8.66
N THR A 261 -9.43 -17.10 8.69
CA THR A 261 -10.86 -16.88 8.41
C THR A 261 -11.55 -16.06 9.48
N GLY A 262 -11.03 -16.08 10.72
CA GLY A 262 -11.52 -15.23 11.81
C GLY A 262 -11.24 -13.74 11.56
N HIS A 263 -10.00 -13.38 11.18
CA HIS A 263 -9.65 -12.00 10.80
C HIS A 263 -10.47 -11.55 9.58
N TYR A 264 -10.64 -12.43 8.60
CA TYR A 264 -11.44 -12.16 7.40
C TYR A 264 -12.90 -11.87 7.72
N ALA A 265 -13.53 -12.66 8.59
CA ALA A 265 -14.92 -12.45 9.00
C ALA A 265 -15.09 -11.09 9.69
N GLU A 266 -14.19 -10.71 10.60
CA GLU A 266 -14.27 -9.41 11.27
C GLU A 266 -13.98 -8.25 10.32
N ALA A 267 -13.01 -8.39 9.41
CA ALA A 267 -12.73 -7.38 8.38
C ALA A 267 -13.96 -7.11 7.49
N LEU A 268 -14.67 -8.16 7.07
CA LEU A 268 -15.92 -8.03 6.30
C LEU A 268 -17.05 -7.43 7.13
N ARG A 269 -17.23 -7.82 8.41
CA ARG A 269 -18.22 -7.19 9.28
C ARG A 269 -17.96 -5.72 9.45
N GLY A 270 -16.70 -5.33 9.67
CA GLY A 270 -16.30 -3.94 9.71
C GLY A 270 -16.61 -3.21 8.39
N TYR A 271 -16.29 -3.82 7.26
CA TYR A 271 -16.57 -3.26 5.94
C TYR A 271 -18.08 -3.01 5.72
N VAL A 272 -18.91 -3.95 6.05
CA VAL A 272 -20.39 -3.80 5.99
C VAL A 272 -20.87 -2.72 6.97
N ALA A 273 -20.39 -2.73 8.21
CA ALA A 273 -20.74 -1.73 9.23
C ALA A 273 -20.28 -0.30 8.84
N GLY A 274 -19.19 -0.15 8.10
CA GLY A 274 -18.73 1.11 7.55
C GLY A 274 -19.48 1.60 6.31
N GLY A 275 -20.53 0.87 5.89
CA GLY A 275 -21.36 1.21 4.76
C GLY A 275 -20.94 0.55 3.44
N GLY A 276 -20.17 -0.53 3.47
CA GLY A 276 -19.67 -1.24 2.29
C GLY A 276 -20.71 -2.03 1.49
N SER A 277 -21.95 -2.17 1.97
CA SER A 277 -23.01 -2.96 1.31
C SER A 277 -23.51 -2.39 -0.04
N TRP A 278 -23.02 -1.21 -0.45
CA TRP A 278 -23.42 -0.59 -1.72
C TRP A 278 -22.76 -1.21 -2.96
N ILE A 279 -21.77 -2.07 -2.81
CA ILE A 279 -21.11 -2.76 -3.92
C ILE A 279 -22.04 -3.81 -4.52
N SER A 280 -21.85 -4.16 -5.81
CA SER A 280 -22.73 -5.09 -6.51
C SER A 280 -22.60 -6.54 -6.02
N ALA A 281 -23.60 -7.36 -6.30
CA ALA A 281 -23.57 -8.78 -5.95
C ALA A 281 -22.37 -9.50 -6.59
N GLU A 282 -22.02 -9.13 -7.83
CA GLU A 282 -20.87 -9.68 -8.56
C GLU A 282 -19.56 -9.27 -7.88
N GLU A 283 -19.46 -8.04 -7.38
CA GLU A 283 -18.29 -7.59 -6.61
C GLU A 283 -18.17 -8.37 -5.30
N ILE A 284 -19.27 -8.58 -4.58
CA ILE A 284 -19.30 -9.35 -3.33
C ILE A 284 -18.83 -10.78 -3.57
N GLU A 285 -19.37 -11.45 -4.59
CA GLU A 285 -19.00 -12.83 -4.94
C GLU A 285 -17.51 -12.96 -5.36
N ALA A 286 -16.96 -11.91 -5.94
CA ALA A 286 -15.58 -11.89 -6.42
C ALA A 286 -14.53 -11.63 -5.32
N ILE A 287 -14.91 -11.18 -4.11
CA ILE A 287 -13.95 -10.86 -3.02
C ILE A 287 -12.98 -12.01 -2.73
N PRO A 288 -13.41 -13.27 -2.49
CA PRO A 288 -12.48 -14.35 -2.23
C PRO A 288 -11.51 -14.64 -3.37
N THR A 289 -11.97 -14.48 -4.62
CA THR A 289 -11.12 -14.60 -5.81
C THR A 289 -10.09 -13.47 -5.87
N GLY A 290 -10.49 -12.24 -5.53
CA GLY A 290 -9.60 -11.08 -5.46
C GLY A 290 -8.43 -11.32 -4.51
N ILE A 291 -8.69 -11.87 -3.32
CA ILE A 291 -7.64 -12.16 -2.33
C ILE A 291 -6.60 -13.14 -2.89
N GLU A 292 -7.04 -14.27 -3.44
CA GLU A 292 -6.13 -15.29 -3.98
C GLU A 292 -5.36 -14.75 -5.20
N THR A 293 -6.01 -13.96 -6.04
CA THR A 293 -5.42 -13.33 -7.22
C THR A 293 -4.28 -12.39 -6.85
N ILE A 294 -4.52 -11.46 -5.92
CA ILE A 294 -3.51 -10.47 -5.50
C ILE A 294 -2.37 -11.13 -4.71
N THR A 295 -2.67 -12.15 -3.91
CA THR A 295 -1.64 -12.93 -3.22
C THR A 295 -0.68 -13.60 -4.21
N LEU A 296 -1.21 -14.19 -5.29
CA LEU A 296 -0.40 -14.81 -6.34
C LEU A 296 0.34 -13.78 -7.20
N GLU A 297 -0.30 -12.64 -7.50
CA GLU A 297 0.34 -11.51 -8.19
C GLU A 297 1.57 -11.03 -7.42
N LEU A 298 1.43 -10.80 -6.11
CA LEU A 298 2.56 -10.35 -5.29
C LEU A 298 3.67 -11.40 -5.22
N SER A 299 3.32 -12.69 -5.18
CA SER A 299 4.30 -13.76 -5.31
C SER A 299 5.07 -13.68 -6.64
N ALA A 300 4.37 -13.44 -7.77
CA ALA A 300 4.99 -13.28 -9.09
C ALA A 300 5.95 -12.07 -9.11
N ARG A 301 5.57 -10.95 -8.50
CA ARG A 301 6.43 -9.75 -8.40
C ARG A 301 7.69 -10.00 -7.58
N PHE A 302 7.56 -10.70 -6.45
CA PHE A 302 8.73 -11.09 -5.65
C PHE A 302 9.63 -12.08 -6.38
N LEU A 303 9.08 -13.07 -7.13
CA LEU A 303 9.86 -14.00 -7.96
C LEU A 303 10.61 -13.25 -9.08
N THR A 304 9.96 -12.28 -9.70
CA THR A 304 10.60 -11.40 -10.69
C THR A 304 11.81 -10.68 -10.08
N ASP A 305 11.62 -10.07 -8.92
CA ASP A 305 12.68 -9.28 -8.29
C ASP A 305 13.72 -10.15 -7.55
N ALA A 306 13.41 -11.42 -7.27
CA ALA A 306 14.42 -12.40 -6.83
C ALA A 306 15.50 -12.65 -7.90
N LEU A 307 15.16 -12.46 -9.18
CA LEU A 307 16.08 -12.55 -10.30
C LEU A 307 16.69 -11.21 -10.72
N LEU A 308 15.93 -10.11 -10.61
CA LEU A 308 16.36 -8.79 -11.08
C LEU A 308 17.05 -7.96 -10.00
N GLU A 309 16.73 -8.18 -8.73
CA GLU A 309 17.32 -7.52 -7.54
C GLU A 309 17.31 -5.97 -7.62
N SER A 310 16.21 -5.38 -8.12
CA SER A 310 16.19 -3.96 -8.51
C SER A 310 15.04 -3.13 -7.97
N TYR A 311 13.98 -3.75 -7.46
CA TYR A 311 12.75 -3.04 -7.12
C TYR A 311 12.46 -2.99 -5.62
N PHE A 312 12.40 -4.13 -4.94
CA PHE A 312 12.04 -4.18 -3.53
C PHE A 312 13.23 -3.97 -2.61
N ASN A 313 13.03 -3.13 -1.58
CA ASN A 313 13.99 -3.05 -0.49
C ASN A 313 14.10 -4.41 0.24
N TRP A 314 15.27 -4.70 0.82
CA TRP A 314 15.53 -5.96 1.49
C TRP A 314 16.20 -5.78 2.85
N ASP A 315 15.99 -6.74 3.73
CA ASP A 315 16.55 -6.75 5.07
C ASP A 315 18.00 -7.26 5.04
N ARG A 316 18.93 -6.31 5.09
CA ARG A 316 20.38 -6.56 5.08
C ARG A 316 20.90 -7.23 6.33
N LYS A 317 20.10 -7.28 7.41
CA LYS A 317 20.52 -7.92 8.66
C LYS A 317 20.27 -9.44 8.64
N ASN A 318 19.17 -9.85 7.99
CA ASN A 318 18.71 -11.22 8.05
C ASN A 318 18.93 -12.00 6.74
N PHE A 319 19.24 -11.33 5.62
CA PHE A 319 19.40 -11.96 4.31
C PHE A 319 20.75 -11.60 3.69
N SER A 320 21.29 -12.51 2.87
CA SER A 320 22.56 -12.36 2.17
C SER A 320 22.46 -11.47 0.93
N GLY A 321 21.26 -11.29 0.37
CA GLY A 321 21.00 -10.48 -0.80
C GLY A 321 19.52 -10.14 -0.98
N ALA A 322 19.25 -9.23 -1.92
CA ALA A 322 17.90 -8.85 -2.29
C ALA A 322 17.13 -10.04 -2.87
N GLY A 323 17.80 -10.84 -3.71
CA GLY A 323 17.21 -12.01 -4.34
C GLY A 323 16.72 -13.03 -3.33
N GLU A 324 17.53 -13.36 -2.31
CA GLU A 324 17.18 -14.31 -1.27
C GLU A 324 15.99 -13.84 -0.43
N HIS A 325 15.96 -12.54 -0.09
CA HIS A 325 14.82 -11.98 0.65
C HIS A 325 13.54 -12.00 -0.19
N ASN A 326 13.61 -11.63 -1.46
CA ASN A 326 12.44 -11.64 -2.34
C ASN A 326 11.96 -13.08 -2.64
N LEU A 327 12.86 -14.04 -2.79
CA LEU A 327 12.49 -15.44 -2.91
C LEU A 327 11.79 -15.95 -1.63
N TYR A 328 12.26 -15.55 -0.46
CA TYR A 328 11.62 -15.87 0.81
C TYR A 328 10.20 -15.30 0.89
N ARG A 329 10.01 -14.00 0.53
CA ARG A 329 8.69 -13.37 0.46
C ARG A 329 7.77 -14.03 -0.56
N ALA A 330 8.29 -14.41 -1.72
CA ALA A 330 7.53 -15.14 -2.73
C ALA A 330 6.98 -16.46 -2.21
N LYS A 331 7.82 -17.23 -1.51
CA LYS A 331 7.43 -18.48 -0.85
C LYS A 331 6.37 -18.26 0.22
N SER A 332 6.47 -17.18 1.00
CA SER A 332 5.47 -16.77 1.99
C SER A 332 4.10 -16.51 1.34
N GLN A 333 4.07 -15.68 0.29
CA GLN A 333 2.82 -15.39 -0.45
C GLN A 333 2.24 -16.66 -1.11
N LEU A 334 3.07 -17.53 -1.63
CA LEU A 334 2.61 -18.79 -2.22
C LEU A 334 2.05 -19.76 -1.16
N SER A 335 2.62 -19.78 0.06
CA SER A 335 2.05 -20.51 1.20
C SER A 335 0.67 -19.96 1.56
N LEU A 336 0.52 -18.64 1.64
CA LEU A 336 -0.76 -17.98 1.88
C LEU A 336 -1.80 -18.31 0.80
N ALA A 337 -1.40 -18.31 -0.49
CA ALA A 337 -2.28 -18.67 -1.60
C ALA A 337 -2.73 -20.14 -1.54
N ARG A 338 -1.86 -21.06 -1.09
CA ARG A 338 -2.23 -22.47 -0.86
C ARG A 338 -3.25 -22.60 0.26
N SER A 339 -3.08 -21.86 1.36
CA SER A 339 -4.04 -21.79 2.46
C SER A 339 -5.40 -21.26 2.00
N LEU A 340 -5.43 -20.16 1.23
CA LEU A 340 -6.64 -19.58 0.63
C LEU A 340 -7.38 -20.59 -0.26
N SER A 341 -6.65 -21.28 -1.13
CA SER A 341 -7.23 -22.29 -2.02
C SER A 341 -7.93 -23.43 -1.27
N GLY A 342 -7.39 -23.84 -0.11
CA GLY A 342 -7.99 -24.84 0.75
C GLY A 342 -9.25 -24.38 1.49
N LYS A 343 -9.44 -23.05 1.63
CA LYS A 343 -10.54 -22.42 2.38
C LYS A 343 -11.57 -21.73 1.48
N ARG A 344 -11.49 -21.91 0.16
CA ARG A 344 -12.27 -21.12 -0.81
C ARG A 344 -13.78 -21.18 -0.58
N ASP A 345 -14.35 -22.35 -0.31
CA ASP A 345 -15.79 -22.51 -0.04
C ASP A 345 -16.18 -21.89 1.31
N GLU A 346 -15.33 -22.00 2.34
CA GLU A 346 -15.51 -21.35 3.64
C GLU A 346 -15.56 -19.82 3.48
N LEU A 347 -14.61 -19.24 2.73
CA LEU A 347 -14.56 -17.80 2.49
C LEU A 347 -15.80 -17.29 1.73
N ARG A 348 -16.27 -18.03 0.73
CA ARG A 348 -17.51 -17.70 0.03
C ARG A 348 -18.72 -17.69 0.97
N ASN A 349 -18.86 -18.72 1.82
CA ASN A 349 -19.94 -18.81 2.77
C ASN A 349 -19.91 -17.66 3.78
N ILE A 350 -18.74 -17.33 4.34
CA ILE A 350 -18.55 -16.18 5.24
C ILE A 350 -18.96 -14.89 4.55
N THR A 351 -18.50 -14.67 3.31
CA THR A 351 -18.81 -13.46 2.52
C THR A 351 -20.32 -13.32 2.34
N GLN A 352 -20.98 -14.36 1.85
CA GLN A 352 -22.42 -14.35 1.61
C GLN A 352 -23.23 -14.14 2.90
N GLU A 353 -22.87 -14.84 3.99
CA GLU A 353 -23.55 -14.70 5.27
C GLU A 353 -23.47 -13.27 5.82
N ILE A 354 -22.29 -12.65 5.77
CA ILE A 354 -22.08 -11.30 6.34
C ILE A 354 -22.83 -10.25 5.52
N PHE A 355 -22.74 -10.29 4.19
CA PHE A 355 -23.45 -9.31 3.37
C PHE A 355 -24.97 -9.51 3.34
N THR A 356 -25.47 -10.73 3.55
CA THR A 356 -26.93 -11.00 3.65
C THR A 356 -27.52 -10.58 5.00
N ARG A 357 -26.74 -10.67 6.09
CA ARG A 357 -27.21 -10.28 7.45
C ARG A 357 -27.03 -8.80 7.75
N GLY A 358 -26.24 -8.09 6.96
CA GLY A 358 -25.99 -6.65 7.12
C GLY A 358 -27.08 -5.76 6.53
N ASP A 359 -28.10 -6.37 5.87
CA ASP A 359 -29.35 -5.74 5.45
C ASP A 359 -30.41 -5.87 6.58
#